data_a157c186e5acfd55868e01dcc9b9502c
#
_entry.id   a157c186e5acfd55868e01dcc9b9502c
#
_cell.length_a   1.000
_cell.length_b   1.000
_cell.length_c   1.000
_cell.angle_alpha   90.00
_cell.angle_beta   90.00
_cell.angle_gamma   90.00
#
_symmetry.space_group_name_H-M   'P 1'
#
loop_
_entity.id
_entity.type
_entity.pdbx_description
1 polymer ?
#
loop_
_entity_poly.entity_id
_entity_poly.type
_entity_poly.pdbx_seq_one_letter_code
_entity_poly.pdbx_strand_id
1 'polypeptide(L)'
;MTALFVQGLTVLVLFWAQDAYAFYLFAALFGLGFGGEMSAYLVVNRQYFGTGPLATLYGFEMMGAFSGHAIATVLGGLAIFVTGSFNPALVLSMFFSFAGVMVIYSMESSKQVLIPDWEEALPPEARTTPEIAEQAVRAALMEQLDSD
;
A
#
# COMPACT_ATOMS: atom_id res chain seq x y z
N MET A 1 6.44 -1.56 7.79
CA MET A 1 6.47 -1.09 9.19
C MET A 1 7.23 0.22 9.34
N THR A 2 8.51 0.29 8.97
CA THR A 2 9.33 1.50 9.11
C THR A 2 8.73 2.72 8.41
N ALA A 3 8.16 2.56 7.23
CA ALA A 3 7.55 3.64 6.45
C ALA A 3 6.37 4.29 7.19
N LEU A 4 5.40 3.51 7.65
CA LEU A 4 4.26 3.98 8.46
C LEU A 4 4.68 4.62 9.78
N PHE A 5 5.69 4.03 10.44
CA PHE A 5 6.24 4.59 11.67
C PHE A 5 6.88 5.96 11.42
N VAL A 6 7.66 6.09 10.35
CA VAL A 6 8.26 7.38 9.93
C VAL A 6 7.17 8.39 9.59
N GLN A 7 6.12 8.00 8.86
CA GLN A 7 4.99 8.89 8.56
C GLN A 7 4.31 9.39 9.84
N GLY A 8 4.01 8.51 10.79
CA GLY A 8 3.40 8.88 12.06
C GLY A 8 4.25 9.86 12.86
N LEU A 9 5.59 9.62 12.92
CA LEU A 9 6.52 10.53 13.59
C LEU A 9 6.64 11.87 12.87
N THR A 10 6.59 11.85 11.54
CA THR A 10 6.74 13.09 10.75
C THR A 10 5.59 14.07 11.00
N VAL A 11 4.39 13.57 11.33
CA VAL A 11 3.25 14.43 11.69
C VAL A 11 3.56 15.28 12.93
N LEU A 12 4.45 14.82 13.83
CA LEU A 12 4.89 15.63 14.98
C LEU A 12 5.52 16.96 14.56
N VAL A 13 6.22 16.99 13.43
CA VAL A 13 6.83 18.23 12.92
C VAL A 13 5.79 19.31 12.72
N LEU A 14 4.56 18.95 12.30
CA LEU A 14 3.49 19.91 12.03
C LEU A 14 2.97 20.61 13.29
N PHE A 15 3.14 20.04 14.48
CA PHE A 15 2.73 20.73 15.73
C PHE A 15 3.56 21.97 16.03
N TRP A 16 4.82 21.99 15.55
CA TRP A 16 5.75 23.11 15.73
C TRP A 16 6.05 23.85 14.43
N ALA A 17 5.44 23.42 13.30
CA ALA A 17 5.67 24.04 12.01
C ALA A 17 5.04 25.44 11.97
N GLN A 18 5.87 26.48 12.08
CA GLN A 18 5.50 27.88 11.91
C GLN A 18 6.16 28.52 10.68
N ASP A 19 7.25 27.90 10.19
CA ASP A 19 8.05 28.37 9.10
C ASP A 19 7.97 27.46 7.87
N ALA A 20 8.16 28.01 6.69
CA ALA A 20 8.17 27.26 5.44
C ALA A 20 9.17 26.09 5.44
N TYR A 21 10.31 26.23 6.12
CA TYR A 21 11.31 25.15 6.23
C TYR A 21 10.79 23.92 6.97
N ALA A 22 9.97 24.10 8.00
CA ALA A 22 9.36 22.98 8.71
C ALA A 22 8.38 22.20 7.82
N PHE A 23 7.62 22.91 6.96
CA PHE A 23 6.75 22.27 5.98
C PHE A 23 7.53 21.52 4.89
N TYR A 24 8.66 22.06 4.41
CA TYR A 24 9.53 21.36 3.47
C TYR A 24 10.13 20.10 4.08
N LEU A 25 10.58 20.19 5.34
CA LEU A 25 11.10 19.03 6.07
C LEU A 25 10.02 17.96 6.24
N PHE A 26 8.81 18.36 6.64
CA PHE A 26 7.67 17.48 6.71
C PHE A 26 7.40 16.81 5.36
N ALA A 27 7.31 17.57 4.28
CA ALA A 27 7.01 17.05 2.95
C ALA A 27 8.07 16.04 2.47
N ALA A 28 9.35 16.32 2.73
CA ALA A 28 10.44 15.41 2.37
C ALA A 28 10.37 14.09 3.15
N LEU A 29 10.24 14.15 4.47
CA LEU A 29 10.20 12.95 5.33
C LEU A 29 8.93 12.14 5.11
N PHE A 30 7.78 12.81 5.02
CA PHE A 30 6.50 12.17 4.74
C PHE A 30 6.48 11.53 3.36
N GLY A 31 7.00 12.25 2.34
CA GLY A 31 7.09 11.74 0.98
C GLY A 31 7.97 10.49 0.86
N LEU A 32 9.10 10.43 1.56
CA LEU A 32 9.94 9.23 1.63
C LEU A 32 9.19 8.05 2.29
N GLY A 33 8.49 8.30 3.38
CA GLY A 33 7.68 7.28 4.06
C GLY A 33 6.56 6.77 3.15
N PHE A 34 5.80 7.67 2.54
CA PHE A 34 4.69 7.33 1.65
C PHE A 34 5.14 6.59 0.39
N GLY A 35 6.23 7.04 -0.25
CA GLY A 35 6.80 6.36 -1.43
C GLY A 35 7.29 4.95 -1.10
N GLY A 36 7.92 4.76 0.07
CA GLY A 36 8.33 3.45 0.54
C GLY A 36 7.16 2.52 0.85
N GLU A 37 6.06 3.04 1.37
CA GLU A 37 4.84 2.29 1.62
C GLU A 37 4.19 1.79 0.32
N MET A 38 4.00 2.68 -0.65
CA MET A 38 3.40 2.33 -1.95
C MET A 38 4.18 1.22 -2.67
N SER A 39 5.50 1.29 -2.63
CA SER A 39 6.35 0.24 -3.22
C SER A 39 6.25 -1.08 -2.46
N ALA A 40 6.04 -1.04 -1.15
CA ALA A 40 5.96 -2.23 -0.33
C ALA A 40 4.68 -3.06 -0.56
N TYR A 41 3.56 -2.45 -0.94
CA TYR A 41 2.29 -3.16 -1.21
C TYR A 41 2.48 -4.26 -2.25
N LEU A 42 3.09 -3.95 -3.39
CA LEU A 42 3.30 -4.93 -4.47
C LEU A 42 4.22 -6.08 -4.04
N VAL A 43 5.28 -5.77 -3.26
CA VAL A 43 6.21 -6.77 -2.76
C VAL A 43 5.54 -7.69 -1.75
N VAL A 44 4.79 -7.12 -0.80
CA VAL A 44 4.06 -7.86 0.24
C VAL A 44 3.00 -8.74 -0.38
N ASN A 45 2.22 -8.23 -1.33
CA ASN A 45 1.21 -9.02 -2.04
C ASN A 45 1.83 -10.23 -2.75
N ARG A 46 2.97 -10.02 -3.40
CA ARG A 46 3.68 -11.12 -4.05
C ARG A 46 4.22 -12.16 -3.06
N GLN A 47 4.61 -11.72 -1.85
CA GLN A 47 5.08 -12.62 -0.80
C GLN A 47 3.96 -13.46 -0.19
N TYR A 48 2.77 -12.87 0.00
CA TYR A 48 1.62 -13.57 0.59
C TYR A 48 0.84 -14.43 -0.40
N PHE A 49 0.69 -13.97 -1.64
CA PHE A 49 -0.20 -14.56 -2.63
C PHE A 49 0.54 -15.17 -3.84
N GLY A 50 1.87 -15.10 -3.85
CA GLY A 50 2.67 -15.65 -4.94
C GLY A 50 2.45 -14.93 -6.27
N THR A 51 2.26 -15.71 -7.35
CA THR A 51 1.97 -15.21 -8.70
C THR A 51 0.47 -15.05 -8.97
N GLY A 52 -0.36 -15.08 -7.94
CA GLY A 52 -1.81 -14.95 -8.02
C GLY A 52 -2.29 -13.65 -8.70
N PRO A 53 -3.59 -13.37 -8.71
CA PRO A 53 -4.17 -12.21 -9.39
C PRO A 53 -3.81 -10.90 -8.65
N LEU A 54 -2.53 -10.52 -8.71
CA LEU A 54 -1.95 -9.36 -8.00
C LEU A 54 -2.70 -8.07 -8.32
N ALA A 55 -3.16 -7.89 -9.56
CA ALA A 55 -3.91 -6.71 -9.95
C ALA A 55 -5.27 -6.61 -9.23
N THR A 56 -5.96 -7.73 -9.05
CA THR A 56 -7.23 -7.77 -8.33
C THR A 56 -7.02 -7.50 -6.84
N LEU A 57 -6.00 -8.12 -6.24
CA LEU A 57 -5.64 -7.90 -4.83
C LEU A 57 -5.29 -6.44 -4.57
N TYR A 58 -4.43 -5.87 -5.41
CA TYR A 58 -4.07 -4.46 -5.33
C TYR A 58 -5.28 -3.53 -5.51
N GLY A 59 -6.23 -3.89 -6.39
CA GLY A 59 -7.48 -3.17 -6.55
C GLY A 59 -8.32 -3.13 -5.26
N PHE A 60 -8.45 -4.26 -4.56
CA PHE A 60 -9.14 -4.31 -3.27
C PHE A 60 -8.43 -3.49 -2.19
N GLU A 61 -7.11 -3.54 -2.12
CA GLU A 61 -6.32 -2.71 -1.20
C GLU A 61 -6.53 -1.23 -1.47
N MET A 62 -6.51 -0.82 -2.74
CA MET A 62 -6.77 0.56 -3.12
C MET A 62 -8.20 1.01 -2.80
N MET A 63 -9.20 0.16 -2.95
CA MET A 63 -10.56 0.45 -2.50
C MET A 63 -10.60 0.73 -0.99
N GLY A 64 -9.92 -0.08 -0.19
CA GLY A 64 -9.77 0.13 1.25
C GLY A 64 -9.08 1.45 1.56
N ALA A 65 -7.96 1.74 0.89
CA ALA A 65 -7.20 2.96 1.06
C ALA A 65 -8.02 4.21 0.72
N PHE A 66 -8.70 4.23 -0.44
CA PHE A 66 -9.53 5.38 -0.84
C PHE A 66 -10.74 5.57 0.07
N SER A 67 -11.36 4.49 0.53
CA SER A 67 -12.44 4.57 1.52
C SER A 67 -11.93 5.15 2.84
N GLY A 68 -10.77 4.73 3.30
CA GLY A 68 -10.10 5.28 4.47
C GLY A 68 -9.78 6.77 4.32
N HIS A 69 -9.27 7.19 3.16
CA HIS A 69 -9.02 8.60 2.85
C HIS A 69 -10.29 9.46 2.89
N ALA A 70 -11.39 8.95 2.32
CA ALA A 70 -12.67 9.66 2.35
C ALA A 70 -13.17 9.86 3.79
N ILE A 71 -13.14 8.81 4.61
CA ILE A 71 -13.52 8.85 6.02
C ILE A 71 -12.60 9.80 6.80
N ALA A 72 -11.29 9.70 6.63
CA ALA A 72 -10.31 10.53 7.31
C ALA A 72 -10.48 12.01 6.97
N THR A 73 -10.80 12.35 5.72
CA THR A 73 -11.06 13.72 5.28
C THR A 73 -12.28 14.29 5.99
N VAL A 74 -13.37 13.52 6.10
CA VAL A 74 -14.58 13.95 6.82
C VAL A 74 -14.30 14.11 8.30
N LEU A 75 -13.65 13.15 8.94
CA LEU A 75 -13.33 13.21 10.37
C LEU A 75 -12.37 14.36 10.70
N GLY A 76 -11.33 14.56 9.87
CA GLY A 76 -10.41 15.67 10.04
C GLY A 76 -11.07 17.02 9.86
N GLY A 77 -11.91 17.17 8.82
CA GLY A 77 -12.68 18.39 8.59
C GLY A 77 -13.66 18.68 9.74
N LEU A 78 -14.36 17.67 10.25
CA LEU A 78 -15.26 17.79 11.39
C LEU A 78 -14.50 18.20 12.67
N ALA A 79 -13.36 17.58 12.93
CA ALA A 79 -12.52 17.91 14.08
C ALA A 79 -12.09 19.39 14.04
N ILE A 80 -11.67 19.89 12.88
CA ILE A 80 -11.30 21.30 12.70
C ILE A 80 -12.53 22.22 12.86
N PHE A 81 -13.66 21.82 12.28
CA PHE A 81 -14.90 22.61 12.35
C PHE A 81 -15.38 22.79 13.80
N VAL A 82 -15.37 21.73 14.60
CA VAL A 82 -15.85 21.76 15.99
C VAL A 82 -14.87 22.47 16.93
N THR A 83 -13.57 22.31 16.70
CA THR A 83 -12.54 22.82 17.65
C THR A 83 -11.92 24.14 17.22
N GLY A 84 -12.08 24.54 15.97
CA GLY A 84 -11.41 25.72 15.41
C GLY A 84 -9.88 25.57 15.29
N SER A 85 -9.33 24.35 15.45
CA SER A 85 -7.89 24.07 15.48
C SER A 85 -7.54 22.86 14.63
N PHE A 86 -6.33 22.85 14.06
CA PHE A 86 -5.77 21.71 13.35
C PHE A 86 -5.24 20.61 14.28
N ASN A 87 -4.92 20.94 15.53
CA ASN A 87 -4.29 20.00 16.46
C ASN A 87 -5.06 18.68 16.65
N PRO A 88 -6.39 18.66 16.81
CA PRO A 88 -7.14 17.40 16.92
C PRO A 88 -7.06 16.54 15.66
N ALA A 89 -7.02 17.14 14.48
CA ALA A 89 -6.88 16.40 13.23
C ALA A 89 -5.48 15.76 13.13
N LEU A 90 -4.43 16.46 13.59
CA LEU A 90 -3.06 15.91 13.65
C LEU A 90 -2.98 14.75 14.66
N VAL A 91 -3.59 14.89 15.85
CA VAL A 91 -3.64 13.81 16.86
C VAL A 91 -4.36 12.58 16.30
N LEU A 92 -5.49 12.79 15.62
CA LEU A 92 -6.25 11.72 14.98
C LEU A 92 -5.43 11.00 13.90
N SER A 93 -4.70 11.76 13.06
CA SER A 93 -3.80 11.22 12.05
C SER A 93 -2.70 10.37 12.66
N MET A 94 -2.05 10.83 13.73
CA MET A 94 -1.05 10.05 14.46
C MET A 94 -1.63 8.77 15.04
N PHE A 95 -2.80 8.85 15.66
CA PHE A 95 -3.47 7.69 16.25
C PHE A 95 -3.69 6.61 15.17
N PHE A 96 -4.24 6.96 14.03
CA PHE A 96 -4.46 6.00 12.94
C PHE A 96 -3.17 5.46 12.35
N SER A 97 -2.12 6.29 12.23
CA SER A 97 -0.81 5.81 11.76
C SER A 97 -0.21 4.77 12.72
N PHE A 98 -0.22 5.01 14.01
CA PHE A 98 0.29 4.04 14.99
C PHE A 98 -0.61 2.81 15.11
N ALA A 99 -1.92 2.97 15.00
CA ALA A 99 -2.85 1.84 14.94
C ALA A 99 -2.53 0.94 13.71
N GLY A 100 -2.25 1.54 12.56
CA GLY A 100 -1.80 0.83 11.37
C GLY A 100 -0.50 0.03 11.59
N VAL A 101 0.49 0.64 12.28
CA VAL A 101 1.74 -0.06 12.65
C VAL A 101 1.44 -1.26 13.54
N MET A 102 0.55 -1.12 14.54
CA MET A 102 0.16 -2.22 15.43
C MET A 102 -0.53 -3.36 14.69
N VAL A 103 -1.42 -3.04 13.75
CA VAL A 103 -2.09 -4.03 12.90
C VAL A 103 -1.06 -4.80 12.07
N ILE A 104 -0.14 -4.11 11.40
CA ILE A 104 0.90 -4.77 10.60
C ILE A 104 1.85 -5.59 11.48
N TYR A 105 2.13 -5.12 12.71
CA TYR A 105 2.96 -5.89 13.64
C TYR A 105 2.29 -7.20 14.09
N SER A 106 0.96 -7.22 14.18
CA SER A 106 0.19 -8.42 14.54
C SER A 106 0.00 -9.41 13.38
N MET A 107 0.33 -9.01 12.14
CA MET A 107 0.29 -9.92 11.01
C MET A 107 1.43 -10.94 11.07
N GLU A 108 1.13 -12.18 10.70
CA GLU A 108 2.13 -13.24 10.60
C GLU A 108 3.20 -12.91 9.55
N SER A 109 4.41 -13.44 9.79
CA SER A 109 5.53 -13.22 8.87
C SER A 109 5.22 -13.78 7.48
N SER A 110 5.42 -12.97 6.44
CA SER A 110 5.21 -13.32 5.02
C SER A 110 6.19 -14.37 4.46
N LYS A 111 6.75 -15.23 5.32
CA LYS A 111 7.66 -16.30 4.90
C LYS A 111 6.97 -17.48 4.24
N GLN A 112 5.65 -17.56 4.35
CA GLN A 112 4.83 -18.60 3.75
C GLN A 112 3.83 -17.94 2.79
N VAL A 113 3.72 -18.51 1.58
CA VAL A 113 2.66 -18.12 0.64
C VAL A 113 1.33 -18.59 1.23
N LEU A 114 0.39 -17.67 1.46
CA LEU A 114 -0.91 -17.98 2.08
C LEU A 114 -1.80 -18.84 1.18
N ILE A 115 -1.65 -18.68 -0.14
CA ILE A 115 -2.40 -19.45 -1.15
C ILE A 115 -1.36 -20.01 -2.14
N PRO A 116 -0.66 -21.12 -1.79
CA PRO A 116 0.38 -21.68 -2.64
C PRO A 116 -0.18 -22.21 -3.97
N ASP A 117 -1.37 -22.76 -3.96
CA ASP A 117 -2.00 -23.47 -5.09
C ASP A 117 -3.27 -22.77 -5.57
N TRP A 118 -3.22 -21.43 -5.64
CA TRP A 118 -4.40 -20.61 -6.04
C TRP A 118 -4.94 -20.98 -7.43
N GLU A 119 -4.09 -21.51 -8.32
CA GLU A 119 -4.50 -21.97 -9.66
C GLU A 119 -5.39 -23.22 -9.59
N GLU A 120 -5.29 -24.03 -8.52
CA GLU A 120 -6.16 -25.19 -8.34
C GLU A 120 -7.62 -24.80 -8.12
N ALA A 121 -7.87 -23.62 -7.57
CA ALA A 121 -9.21 -23.07 -7.39
C ALA A 121 -9.84 -22.54 -8.70
N LEU A 122 -9.05 -22.40 -9.76
CA LEU A 122 -9.54 -21.98 -11.07
C LEU A 122 -10.17 -23.15 -11.85
N PRO A 123 -11.16 -22.85 -12.71
CA PRO A 123 -11.63 -23.83 -13.69
C PRO A 123 -10.46 -24.35 -14.54
N PRO A 124 -10.47 -25.60 -14.97
CA PRO A 124 -9.33 -26.20 -15.72
C PRO A 124 -8.91 -25.38 -16.94
N GLU A 125 -9.88 -24.73 -17.60
CA GLU A 125 -9.64 -23.89 -18.78
C GLU A 125 -8.87 -22.59 -18.47
N ALA A 126 -8.90 -22.13 -17.21
CA ALA A 126 -8.26 -20.90 -16.75
C ALA A 126 -6.90 -21.15 -16.08
N ARG A 127 -6.49 -22.42 -15.92
CA ARG A 127 -5.20 -22.76 -15.33
C ARG A 127 -4.10 -22.59 -16.36
N THR A 128 -3.01 -21.95 -15.95
CA THR A 128 -1.81 -21.82 -16.77
C THR A 128 -1.05 -23.15 -16.77
N THR A 129 -1.36 -24.02 -17.71
CA THR A 129 -0.56 -25.24 -17.87
C THR A 129 0.86 -24.89 -18.34
N PRO A 130 1.89 -25.68 -17.98
CA PRO A 130 3.28 -25.47 -18.45
C PRO A 130 3.37 -25.35 -19.97
N GLU A 131 2.54 -26.07 -20.70
CA GLU A 131 2.49 -26.03 -22.16
C GLU A 131 1.98 -24.67 -22.68
N ILE A 132 0.93 -24.09 -22.05
CA ILE A 132 0.39 -22.78 -22.43
C ILE A 132 1.41 -21.68 -22.11
N ALA A 133 2.09 -21.77 -20.96
CA ALA A 133 3.13 -20.83 -20.58
C ALA A 133 4.31 -20.89 -21.58
N GLU A 134 4.73 -22.07 -21.99
CA GLU A 134 5.80 -22.26 -22.97
C GLU A 134 5.40 -21.75 -24.37
N GLN A 135 4.17 -21.99 -24.78
CA GLN A 135 3.64 -21.47 -26.05
C GLN A 135 3.57 -19.94 -26.04
N ALA A 136 3.13 -19.32 -24.93
CA ALA A 136 3.09 -17.87 -24.79
C ALA A 136 4.50 -17.24 -24.85
N VAL A 137 5.49 -17.87 -24.21
CA VAL A 137 6.90 -17.42 -24.28
C VAL A 137 7.46 -17.55 -25.69
N ARG A 138 7.19 -18.67 -26.37
CA ARG A 138 7.61 -18.86 -27.76
C ARG A 138 6.97 -17.86 -28.71
N ALA A 139 5.67 -17.59 -28.54
CA ALA A 139 4.97 -16.59 -29.34
C ALA A 139 5.56 -15.18 -29.17
N ALA A 140 5.83 -14.78 -27.92
CA ALA A 140 6.45 -13.49 -27.63
C ALA A 140 7.87 -13.35 -28.20
N LEU A 141 8.67 -14.45 -28.17
CA LEU A 141 10.00 -14.47 -28.76
C LEU A 141 9.97 -14.35 -30.29
N MET A 142 9.00 -15.01 -30.94
CA MET A 142 8.83 -14.93 -32.40
C MET A 142 8.40 -13.53 -32.84
N GLU A 143 7.50 -12.88 -32.08
CA GLU A 143 7.08 -11.49 -32.34
C GLU A 143 8.24 -10.49 -32.20
N GLN A 144 9.16 -10.71 -31.25
CA GLN A 144 10.36 -9.89 -31.12
C GLN A 144 11.34 -10.06 -32.29
N LEU A 145 11.49 -11.29 -32.80
CA LEU A 145 12.37 -11.58 -33.94
C LEU A 145 11.84 -11.06 -35.27
N ASP A 146 10.52 -10.94 -35.41
CA ASP A 146 9.86 -10.38 -36.63
C ASP A 146 9.85 -8.83 -36.62
N SER A 147 10.15 -8.20 -35.48
CA SER A 147 10.16 -6.73 -35.34
C SER A 147 11.54 -6.10 -35.55
N ASP A 148 12.60 -6.89 -35.62
CA ASP A 148 13.98 -6.48 -35.90
C ASP A 148 14.36 -6.73 -37.37
#